data_e5135e449d873f2c3a8b0fab00c12fcc
#
_entry.id   e5135e449d873f2c3a8b0fab00c12fcc
#
_cell.length_a   1.000
_cell.length_b   1.000
_cell.length_c   1.000
_cell.angle_alpha   90.00
_cell.angle_beta   90.00
_cell.angle_gamma   90.00
#
_symmetry.space_group_name_H-M   'P 1'
#
loop_
_entity.id
_entity.type
_entity.pdbx_description
1 polymer ?
#
loop_
_entity_poly.entity_id
_entity_poly.type
_entity_poly.pdbx_seq_one_letter_code
_entity_poly.pdbx_strand_id
1 'polypeptide(L)'
;MRNTFGTLFTLTTFGESHGAAVGGVVDGMPAGIDIDEEFIQSELNRRRPGQSRITTSRNEADKVEILSGVFEGKSTGCPIGFVVRNTNQHSSDYENMRNLFRPSHADFTYWSKYGVRDHRGGGRSSARITISRCVGGALAKLVLRQLGISVQAYTSQVGTIALERDYHLYDLSLTETNAVRCPDPEKAQQMEDLIAQVKADGDTIGGIITCVVKGCPAGLGEPEFGKLHAALGAAMLGINAVKGFEYGEGFDGVTARGSEQNDIFVPSDTSSQTATTLTNHSGGIQGGISNGQDIYFRVAFKPVATILQNQPTVNKDGEATEFTARGRHDPCVLPRAVPVVEAMAAMVVLDNWLMNRTSKL
;
A
#
# COMPACT_ATOMS: atom_id res chain seq x y z
N MET A 1 -1.72 -15.40 -15.77
CA MET A 1 -1.30 -14.90 -14.44
C MET A 1 -0.87 -13.45 -14.58
N ARG A 2 -1.30 -12.57 -13.66
CA ARG A 2 -0.91 -11.15 -13.71
C ARG A 2 0.20 -10.89 -12.69
N ASN A 3 1.41 -10.61 -13.18
CA ASN A 3 2.55 -10.14 -12.38
C ASN A 3 2.94 -8.70 -12.74
N THR A 4 2.15 -8.08 -13.63
CA THR A 4 2.31 -6.69 -14.09
C THR A 4 1.12 -5.87 -13.64
N PHE A 5 1.39 -4.69 -13.11
CA PHE A 5 0.46 -3.65 -12.71
C PHE A 5 0.66 -2.41 -13.59
N GLY A 6 -0.42 -1.63 -13.85
CA GLY A 6 -0.38 -0.41 -14.65
C GLY A 6 -0.66 -0.65 -16.14
N THR A 7 -0.77 0.44 -16.89
CA THR A 7 -1.08 0.47 -18.33
C THR A 7 0.07 1.09 -19.14
N LEU A 8 0.43 2.34 -18.87
CA LEU A 8 1.58 3.03 -19.46
C LEU A 8 2.77 3.03 -18.49
N PHE A 9 2.56 3.40 -17.23
CA PHE A 9 3.54 3.22 -16.17
C PHE A 9 3.32 1.86 -15.55
N THR A 10 4.14 0.88 -15.89
CA THR A 10 3.94 -0.50 -15.48
C THR A 10 5.01 -0.99 -14.52
N LEU A 11 4.63 -1.88 -13.62
CA LEU A 11 5.53 -2.60 -12.72
C LEU A 11 5.30 -4.10 -12.88
N THR A 12 6.28 -4.82 -13.41
CA THR A 12 6.33 -6.29 -13.39
C THR A 12 7.20 -6.76 -12.23
N THR A 13 6.67 -7.64 -11.37
CA THR A 13 7.38 -8.11 -10.17
C THR A 13 7.74 -9.59 -10.24
N PHE A 14 8.87 -9.97 -9.64
CA PHE A 14 9.33 -11.35 -9.49
C PHE A 14 9.91 -11.62 -8.09
N GLY A 15 10.19 -12.89 -7.82
CA GLY A 15 10.79 -13.35 -6.56
C GLY A 15 9.78 -13.69 -5.46
N GLU A 16 10.23 -14.40 -4.46
CA GLU A 16 9.49 -14.89 -3.30
C GLU A 16 10.17 -14.52 -1.98
N SER A 17 9.42 -14.66 -0.88
CA SER A 17 9.91 -14.27 0.46
C SER A 17 11.13 -15.03 0.93
N HIS A 18 11.34 -16.27 0.47
CA HIS A 18 12.46 -17.16 0.81
C HIS A 18 13.25 -17.59 -0.44
N GLY A 19 13.06 -16.91 -1.58
CA GLY A 19 13.94 -17.01 -2.75
C GLY A 19 15.22 -16.20 -2.57
N ALA A 20 16.08 -16.17 -3.58
CA ALA A 20 17.35 -15.43 -3.54
C ALA A 20 17.16 -13.92 -3.44
N ALA A 21 16.08 -13.41 -4.08
CA ALA A 21 15.77 -11.98 -4.14
C ALA A 21 14.29 -11.74 -4.44
N VAL A 22 13.82 -10.52 -4.23
CA VAL A 22 12.62 -9.94 -4.84
C VAL A 22 13.05 -8.77 -5.72
N GLY A 23 12.32 -8.53 -6.81
CA GLY A 23 12.67 -7.46 -7.71
C GLY A 23 11.52 -7.12 -8.67
N GLY A 24 11.83 -6.28 -9.62
CA GLY A 24 10.88 -5.89 -10.65
C GLY A 24 11.51 -5.15 -11.80
N VAL A 25 10.66 -4.87 -12.78
CA VAL A 25 10.95 -3.99 -13.91
C VAL A 25 9.85 -2.94 -13.94
N VAL A 26 10.25 -1.68 -13.89
CA VAL A 26 9.37 -0.54 -14.16
C VAL A 26 9.56 -0.15 -15.63
N ASP A 27 8.47 -0.07 -16.38
CA ASP A 27 8.45 0.41 -17.76
C ASP A 27 7.52 1.61 -17.89
N GLY A 28 7.72 2.44 -18.92
CA GLY A 28 6.96 3.67 -19.11
C GLY A 28 7.39 4.85 -18.22
N MET A 29 8.55 4.76 -17.57
CA MET A 29 9.15 5.90 -16.87
C MET A 29 9.57 6.97 -17.89
N PRO A 30 9.09 8.24 -17.78
CA PRO A 30 9.54 9.30 -18.65
C PRO A 30 11.07 9.49 -18.60
N ALA A 31 11.70 9.78 -19.74
CA ALA A 31 13.13 10.07 -19.79
C ALA A 31 13.47 11.42 -19.14
N GLY A 32 14.69 11.54 -18.61
CA GLY A 32 15.23 12.80 -18.08
C GLY A 32 14.83 13.12 -16.63
N ILE A 33 14.14 12.22 -15.95
CA ILE A 33 13.80 12.35 -14.53
C ILE A 33 15.04 12.06 -13.68
N ASP A 34 15.35 12.94 -12.75
CA ASP A 34 16.42 12.71 -11.78
C ASP A 34 16.07 11.55 -10.86
N ILE A 35 16.92 10.52 -10.86
CA ILE A 35 16.75 9.31 -10.07
C ILE A 35 17.48 9.49 -8.74
N ASP A 36 16.74 9.86 -7.72
CA ASP A 36 17.21 9.98 -6.35
C ASP A 36 17.20 8.61 -5.67
N GLU A 37 18.33 7.90 -5.72
CA GLU A 37 18.46 6.57 -5.12
C GLU A 37 18.34 6.61 -3.59
N GLU A 38 18.74 7.70 -2.94
CA GLU A 38 18.60 7.86 -1.49
C GLU A 38 17.12 7.98 -1.11
N PHE A 39 16.35 8.71 -1.89
CA PHE A 39 14.91 8.78 -1.71
C PHE A 39 14.25 7.42 -1.92
N ILE A 40 14.60 6.69 -2.98
CA ILE A 40 14.06 5.34 -3.24
C ILE A 40 14.38 4.42 -2.05
N GLN A 41 15.62 4.46 -1.54
CA GLN A 41 16.02 3.69 -0.37
C GLN A 41 15.27 4.12 0.89
N SER A 42 15.01 5.42 1.07
CA SER A 42 14.25 5.93 2.22
C SER A 42 12.81 5.39 2.24
N GLU A 43 12.14 5.31 1.09
CA GLU A 43 10.80 4.71 0.97
C GLU A 43 10.82 3.21 1.32
N LEU A 44 11.88 2.48 0.94
CA LEU A 44 12.07 1.10 1.36
C LEU A 44 12.33 0.98 2.86
N ASN A 45 13.10 1.89 3.45
CA ASN A 45 13.37 1.93 4.88
C ASN A 45 12.08 2.13 5.70
N ARG A 46 11.13 2.92 5.21
CA ARG A 46 9.80 3.07 5.83
C ARG A 46 9.01 1.76 5.85
N ARG A 47 9.22 0.88 4.86
CA ARG A 47 8.52 -0.41 4.72
C ARG A 47 9.23 -1.56 5.43
N ARG A 48 10.55 -1.54 5.61
CA ARG A 48 11.35 -2.66 6.12
C ARG A 48 10.85 -3.18 7.47
N PRO A 49 11.13 -4.46 7.83
CA PRO A 49 10.85 -4.99 9.17
C PRO A 49 11.82 -4.43 10.21
N GLY A 50 11.49 -4.61 11.50
CA GLY A 50 12.42 -4.31 12.61
C GLY A 50 12.61 -2.82 12.91
N GLN A 51 11.64 -1.97 12.59
CA GLN A 51 11.76 -0.52 12.76
C GLN A 51 11.47 -0.03 14.18
N SER A 52 10.70 -0.79 14.95
CA SER A 52 10.23 -0.37 16.27
C SER A 52 9.83 -1.57 17.15
N ARG A 53 9.57 -1.29 18.44
CA ARG A 53 9.08 -2.28 19.41
C ARG A 53 7.74 -2.93 19.04
N ILE A 54 6.92 -2.25 18.23
CA ILE A 54 5.59 -2.70 17.78
C ILE A 54 5.61 -3.42 16.43
N THR A 55 6.76 -3.62 15.82
CA THR A 55 6.93 -4.40 14.59
C THR A 55 7.63 -5.73 14.87
N THR A 56 7.76 -6.57 13.84
CA THR A 56 8.52 -7.82 13.92
C THR A 56 9.98 -7.55 14.27
N SER A 57 10.61 -8.47 15.01
CA SER A 57 12.05 -8.43 15.33
C SER A 57 12.96 -8.84 14.17
N ARG A 58 12.42 -9.22 13.01
CA ARG A 58 13.19 -9.48 11.79
C ARG A 58 13.92 -8.21 11.37
N ASN A 59 15.19 -8.32 10.98
CA ASN A 59 15.98 -7.18 10.51
C ASN A 59 16.53 -7.49 9.12
N GLU A 60 16.17 -6.66 8.15
CA GLU A 60 16.66 -6.71 6.76
C GLU A 60 16.99 -5.30 6.30
N ALA A 61 18.10 -5.15 5.62
CA ALA A 61 18.52 -3.84 5.10
C ALA A 61 17.64 -3.38 3.93
N ASP A 62 17.02 -4.31 3.21
CA ASP A 62 16.19 -4.07 2.01
C ASP A 62 16.89 -3.13 1.01
N LYS A 63 18.21 -3.29 0.82
CA LYS A 63 19.00 -2.45 -0.09
C LYS A 63 18.58 -2.72 -1.54
N VAL A 64 18.15 -1.68 -2.24
CA VAL A 64 17.84 -1.75 -3.66
C VAL A 64 19.10 -1.64 -4.51
N GLU A 65 19.17 -2.44 -5.57
CA GLU A 65 20.17 -2.36 -6.63
C GLU A 65 19.42 -2.05 -7.93
N ILE A 66 19.69 -0.89 -8.54
CA ILE A 66 19.17 -0.53 -9.87
C ILE A 66 20.12 -1.12 -10.91
N LEU A 67 19.57 -1.87 -11.87
CA LEU A 67 20.34 -2.65 -12.84
C LEU A 67 20.32 -2.06 -14.24
N SER A 68 19.34 -1.23 -14.58
CA SER A 68 19.14 -0.67 -15.92
C SER A 68 18.25 0.57 -15.89
N GLY A 69 18.15 1.27 -17.03
CA GLY A 69 17.21 2.37 -17.24
C GLY A 69 17.64 3.71 -16.64
N VAL A 70 18.86 3.79 -16.09
CA VAL A 70 19.44 5.02 -15.51
C VAL A 70 20.82 5.27 -16.12
N PHE A 71 21.09 6.50 -16.52
CA PHE A 71 22.39 6.98 -16.99
C PHE A 71 22.66 8.38 -16.45
N GLU A 72 23.83 8.60 -15.87
CA GLU A 72 24.25 9.86 -15.24
C GLU A 72 23.17 10.40 -14.26
N GLY A 73 22.57 9.52 -13.45
CA GLY A 73 21.55 9.87 -12.46
C GLY A 73 20.16 10.19 -13.04
N LYS A 74 19.95 10.02 -14.33
CA LYS A 74 18.65 10.31 -14.98
C LYS A 74 18.04 9.05 -15.60
N SER A 75 16.70 9.00 -15.61
CA SER A 75 15.97 7.96 -16.35
C SER A 75 16.21 8.11 -17.86
N THR A 76 16.38 6.99 -18.54
CA THR A 76 16.66 6.97 -20.00
C THR A 76 15.41 6.78 -20.87
N GLY A 77 14.24 6.54 -20.25
CA GLY A 77 13.02 6.10 -20.96
C GLY A 77 13.00 4.60 -21.28
N CYS A 78 14.09 3.89 -20.97
CA CYS A 78 14.15 2.43 -21.06
C CYS A 78 13.68 1.77 -19.75
N PRO A 79 13.35 0.47 -19.74
CA PRO A 79 12.92 -0.22 -18.53
C PRO A 79 13.94 -0.15 -17.40
N ILE A 80 13.47 0.23 -16.21
CA ILE A 80 14.28 0.28 -14.99
C ILE A 80 14.14 -1.08 -14.28
N GLY A 81 15.16 -1.92 -14.42
CA GLY A 81 15.29 -3.17 -13.70
C GLY A 81 15.92 -2.95 -12.33
N PHE A 82 15.39 -3.62 -11.30
CA PHE A 82 15.91 -3.54 -9.94
C PHE A 82 15.78 -4.86 -9.18
N VAL A 83 16.62 -5.02 -8.16
CA VAL A 83 16.61 -6.20 -7.29
C VAL A 83 16.89 -5.81 -5.84
N VAL A 84 16.28 -6.54 -4.90
CA VAL A 84 16.56 -6.49 -3.46
C VAL A 84 16.86 -7.92 -2.98
N ARG A 85 18.07 -8.16 -2.48
CA ARG A 85 18.53 -9.48 -2.01
C ARG A 85 17.85 -9.86 -0.71
N ASN A 86 17.49 -11.15 -0.57
CA ASN A 86 17.07 -11.72 0.70
C ASN A 86 18.30 -12.17 1.49
N THR A 87 18.52 -11.61 2.68
CA THR A 87 19.76 -11.86 3.46
C THR A 87 19.51 -12.50 4.83
N ASN A 88 18.29 -12.43 5.37
CA ASN A 88 17.98 -12.89 6.73
C ASN A 88 16.71 -13.77 6.76
N GLN A 89 16.67 -14.77 5.89
CA GLN A 89 15.60 -15.76 5.83
C GLN A 89 15.98 -17.00 6.67
N HIS A 90 15.11 -17.39 7.60
CA HIS A 90 15.25 -18.61 8.40
C HIS A 90 14.21 -19.63 7.95
N SER A 91 14.56 -20.47 6.98
CA SER A 91 13.63 -21.44 6.39
C SER A 91 13.21 -22.54 7.37
N SER A 92 14.05 -22.85 8.36
CA SER A 92 13.75 -23.82 9.43
C SER A 92 12.55 -23.45 10.30
N ASP A 93 12.24 -22.14 10.44
CA ASP A 93 11.12 -21.66 11.24
C ASP A 93 9.75 -22.10 10.65
N TYR A 94 9.73 -22.60 9.42
CA TYR A 94 8.53 -22.95 8.68
C TYR A 94 8.34 -24.46 8.46
N GLU A 95 9.23 -25.33 8.97
CA GLU A 95 9.17 -26.77 8.73
C GLU A 95 7.90 -27.39 9.34
N ASN A 96 7.47 -26.92 10.51
CA ASN A 96 6.21 -27.34 11.14
C ASN A 96 4.94 -26.96 10.35
N MET A 97 5.07 -26.09 9.32
CA MET A 97 3.97 -25.65 8.46
C MET A 97 3.92 -26.40 7.12
N ARG A 98 4.83 -27.33 6.89
CA ARG A 98 5.01 -28.00 5.59
C ARG A 98 3.75 -28.74 5.14
N ASN A 99 3.09 -29.40 6.07
CA ASN A 99 1.99 -30.31 5.80
C ASN A 99 0.62 -29.81 6.28
N LEU A 100 0.51 -28.56 6.74
CA LEU A 100 -0.75 -27.99 7.24
C LEU A 100 -1.07 -26.66 6.57
N PHE A 101 -2.30 -26.21 6.76
CA PHE A 101 -2.78 -24.93 6.26
C PHE A 101 -3.03 -23.97 7.43
N ARG A 102 -2.32 -22.84 7.45
CA ARG A 102 -2.52 -21.81 8.48
C ARG A 102 -3.92 -21.19 8.33
N PRO A 103 -4.70 -21.05 9.41
CA PRO A 103 -5.99 -20.37 9.37
C PRO A 103 -5.86 -18.97 8.76
N SER A 104 -6.79 -18.59 7.86
CA SER A 104 -6.84 -17.29 7.17
C SER A 104 -5.59 -16.89 6.36
N HIS A 105 -4.63 -17.81 6.18
CA HIS A 105 -3.46 -17.62 5.30
C HIS A 105 -3.72 -18.19 3.90
N ALA A 106 -2.89 -17.83 2.93
CA ALA A 106 -3.03 -18.28 1.53
C ALA A 106 -2.59 -19.75 1.30
N ASP A 107 -2.23 -20.50 2.30
CA ASP A 107 -1.65 -21.84 2.18
C ASP A 107 -2.55 -22.81 1.41
N PHE A 108 -3.81 -22.92 1.83
CA PHE A 108 -4.80 -23.80 1.17
C PHE A 108 -5.10 -23.34 -0.26
N THR A 109 -5.37 -22.05 -0.45
CA THR A 109 -5.73 -21.51 -1.76
C THR A 109 -4.58 -21.61 -2.76
N TYR A 110 -3.34 -21.47 -2.28
CA TYR A 110 -2.14 -21.65 -3.10
C TYR A 110 -1.97 -23.13 -3.51
N TRP A 111 -2.11 -24.05 -2.55
CA TRP A 111 -2.08 -25.49 -2.80
C TRP A 111 -3.16 -25.92 -3.78
N SER A 112 -4.40 -25.50 -3.54
CA SER A 112 -5.55 -25.83 -4.40
C SER A 112 -5.38 -25.32 -5.83
N LYS A 113 -4.76 -24.14 -6.00
CA LYS A 113 -4.60 -23.52 -7.32
C LYS A 113 -3.44 -24.08 -8.11
N TYR A 114 -2.31 -24.34 -7.49
CA TYR A 114 -1.06 -24.66 -8.18
C TYR A 114 -0.58 -26.10 -7.97
N GLY A 115 -1.14 -26.84 -6.99
CA GLY A 115 -0.67 -28.18 -6.62
C GLY A 115 0.73 -28.22 -5.98
N VAL A 116 1.43 -27.08 -5.97
CA VAL A 116 2.76 -26.91 -5.40
C VAL A 116 2.78 -25.66 -4.52
N ARG A 117 3.34 -25.77 -3.34
CA ARG A 117 3.51 -24.65 -2.41
C ARG A 117 4.90 -24.69 -1.79
N ASP A 118 5.66 -23.60 -1.88
CA ASP A 118 6.81 -23.40 -1.03
C ASP A 118 6.31 -23.05 0.39
N HIS A 119 6.49 -23.98 1.33
CA HIS A 119 6.03 -23.81 2.71
C HIS A 119 6.89 -22.82 3.51
N ARG A 120 8.07 -22.46 3.01
CA ARG A 120 8.98 -21.51 3.63
C ARG A 120 8.43 -20.08 3.53
N GLY A 121 7.66 -19.67 4.51
CA GLY A 121 6.99 -18.36 4.52
C GLY A 121 5.71 -18.32 3.69
N GLY A 122 5.47 -17.22 2.98
CA GLY A 122 4.27 -16.99 2.17
C GLY A 122 4.51 -16.94 0.66
N GLY A 123 5.75 -17.17 0.19
CA GLY A 123 6.09 -17.04 -1.23
C GLY A 123 5.68 -15.69 -1.81
N ARG A 124 4.94 -15.73 -2.93
CA ARG A 124 4.36 -14.54 -3.57
C ARG A 124 3.19 -13.90 -2.79
N SER A 125 2.58 -14.62 -1.85
CA SER A 125 1.54 -14.07 -0.97
C SER A 125 2.10 -13.37 0.28
N SER A 126 3.41 -13.37 0.46
CA SER A 126 4.08 -12.70 1.58
C SER A 126 4.07 -11.17 1.42
N ALA A 127 3.98 -10.44 2.55
CA ALA A 127 4.17 -8.99 2.58
C ALA A 127 5.59 -8.56 2.09
N ARG A 128 6.56 -9.47 1.99
CA ARG A 128 7.90 -9.16 1.47
C ARG A 128 7.87 -8.68 0.03
N ILE A 129 6.99 -9.20 -0.81
CA ILE A 129 6.88 -8.76 -2.21
C ILE A 129 6.48 -7.29 -2.38
N THR A 130 5.94 -6.66 -1.34
CA THR A 130 5.59 -5.23 -1.37
C THR A 130 6.82 -4.31 -1.50
N ILE A 131 8.03 -4.83 -1.28
CA ILE A 131 9.29 -4.14 -1.60
C ILE A 131 9.26 -3.61 -3.04
N SER A 132 8.93 -4.47 -4.00
CA SER A 132 8.89 -4.08 -5.41
C SER A 132 7.84 -2.99 -5.69
N ARG A 133 6.71 -3.00 -4.96
CA ARG A 133 5.70 -1.93 -5.06
C ARG A 133 6.24 -0.61 -4.52
N CYS A 134 6.99 -0.62 -3.41
CA CYS A 134 7.61 0.60 -2.86
C CYS A 134 8.65 1.19 -3.82
N VAL A 135 9.46 0.36 -4.49
CA VAL A 135 10.40 0.86 -5.51
C VAL A 135 9.64 1.50 -6.68
N GLY A 136 8.64 0.81 -7.25
CA GLY A 136 7.81 1.37 -8.33
C GLY A 136 7.09 2.65 -7.92
N GLY A 137 6.56 2.69 -6.69
CA GLY A 137 5.93 3.88 -6.12
C GLY A 137 6.90 5.03 -5.86
N ALA A 138 8.13 4.74 -5.41
CA ALA A 138 9.16 5.76 -5.23
C ALA A 138 9.54 6.39 -6.58
N LEU A 139 9.74 5.58 -7.61
CA LEU A 139 9.98 6.08 -8.98
C LEU A 139 8.79 6.93 -9.47
N ALA A 140 7.56 6.50 -9.26
CA ALA A 140 6.37 7.29 -9.59
C ALA A 140 6.33 8.64 -8.82
N LYS A 141 6.64 8.63 -7.52
CA LYS A 141 6.71 9.84 -6.68
C LYS A 141 7.74 10.85 -7.20
N LEU A 142 8.89 10.41 -7.76
CA LEU A 142 9.89 11.31 -8.36
C LEU A 142 9.30 12.11 -9.54
N VAL A 143 8.48 11.48 -10.37
CA VAL A 143 7.75 12.18 -11.45
C VAL A 143 6.67 13.08 -10.89
N LEU A 144 5.84 12.57 -9.98
CA LEU A 144 4.72 13.33 -9.40
C LEU A 144 5.18 14.60 -8.69
N ARG A 145 6.33 14.58 -8.02
CA ARG A 145 6.95 15.79 -7.40
C ARG A 145 7.18 16.90 -8.41
N GLN A 146 7.67 16.57 -9.61
CA GLN A 146 7.89 17.56 -10.67
C GLN A 146 6.57 18.14 -11.20
N LEU A 147 5.47 17.41 -11.02
CA LEU A 147 4.11 17.81 -11.40
C LEU A 147 3.39 18.57 -10.27
N GLY A 148 4.02 18.77 -9.11
CA GLY A 148 3.39 19.38 -7.95
C GLY A 148 2.36 18.47 -7.25
N ILE A 149 2.38 17.16 -7.53
CA ILE A 149 1.47 16.18 -6.93
C ILE A 149 2.16 15.46 -5.79
N SER A 150 1.52 15.44 -4.62
CA SER A 150 2.01 14.71 -3.44
C SER A 150 1.03 13.59 -3.05
N VAL A 151 1.57 12.50 -2.51
CA VAL A 151 0.81 11.37 -2.01
C VAL A 151 1.29 11.07 -0.61
N GLN A 152 0.40 11.13 0.36
CA GLN A 152 0.70 10.89 1.76
C GLN A 152 -0.37 10.01 2.39
N ALA A 153 0.06 8.98 3.14
CA ALA A 153 -0.83 8.12 3.88
C ALA A 153 -0.43 8.06 5.36
N TYR A 154 -1.39 7.74 6.22
CA TYR A 154 -1.19 7.64 7.65
C TYR A 154 -2.13 6.60 8.26
N THR A 155 -1.75 6.07 9.41
CA THR A 155 -2.61 5.20 10.20
C THR A 155 -3.71 6.04 10.86
N SER A 156 -4.94 5.83 10.44
CA SER A 156 -6.10 6.54 10.98
C SER A 156 -6.91 5.73 12.00
N GLN A 157 -6.66 4.41 12.09
CA GLN A 157 -7.32 3.56 13.09
C GLN A 157 -6.49 2.32 13.38
N VAL A 158 -6.41 1.90 14.64
CA VAL A 158 -5.93 0.59 15.10
C VAL A 158 -6.96 0.01 16.04
N GLY A 159 -7.52 -1.14 15.69
CA GLY A 159 -8.62 -1.73 16.46
C GLY A 159 -9.78 -0.76 16.63
N THR A 160 -10.10 -0.40 17.85
CA THR A 160 -11.17 0.56 18.21
C THR A 160 -10.68 2.00 18.38
N ILE A 161 -9.38 2.24 18.37
CA ILE A 161 -8.79 3.57 18.50
C ILE A 161 -8.72 4.21 17.11
N ALA A 162 -9.50 5.26 16.90
CA ALA A 162 -9.64 5.94 15.61
C ALA A 162 -9.44 7.44 15.72
N LEU A 163 -8.97 8.04 14.65
CA LEU A 163 -8.99 9.47 14.37
C LEU A 163 -10.38 9.89 13.85
N GLU A 164 -10.68 11.19 13.94
CA GLU A 164 -11.76 11.78 13.16
C GLU A 164 -11.48 11.62 11.66
N ARG A 165 -12.55 11.56 10.85
CA ARG A 165 -12.41 11.28 9.41
C ARG A 165 -11.85 12.44 8.61
N ASP A 166 -12.09 13.65 9.04
CA ASP A 166 -11.61 14.85 8.37
C ASP A 166 -10.09 15.00 8.53
N TYR A 167 -9.37 14.68 7.46
CA TYR A 167 -7.90 14.77 7.45
C TYR A 167 -7.36 16.20 7.59
N HIS A 168 -8.19 17.23 7.37
CA HIS A 168 -7.79 18.62 7.56
C HIS A 168 -7.57 18.99 9.04
N LEU A 169 -8.08 18.18 9.96
CA LEU A 169 -7.87 18.37 11.41
C LEU A 169 -6.44 18.04 11.86
N TYR A 170 -5.62 17.43 10.98
CA TYR A 170 -4.31 16.89 11.36
C TYR A 170 -3.19 17.50 10.53
N ASP A 171 -2.07 17.79 11.19
CA ASP A 171 -0.82 18.07 10.52
C ASP A 171 -0.17 16.75 10.05
N LEU A 172 -0.34 16.42 8.77
CA LEU A 172 0.16 15.17 8.21
C LEU A 172 1.69 15.09 8.20
N SER A 173 2.42 16.21 8.41
CA SER A 173 3.89 16.18 8.54
C SER A 173 4.35 15.41 9.78
N LEU A 174 3.48 15.28 10.79
CA LEU A 174 3.74 14.52 12.00
C LEU A 174 3.64 13.01 11.84
N THR A 175 3.16 12.52 10.69
CA THR A 175 2.96 11.08 10.43
C THR A 175 4.20 10.23 10.71
N GLU A 176 5.39 10.69 10.34
CA GLU A 176 6.64 9.93 10.50
C GLU A 176 7.31 10.15 11.88
N THR A 177 6.71 10.92 12.79
CA THR A 177 7.31 11.23 14.11
C THR A 177 7.13 10.13 15.14
N ASN A 178 6.30 9.11 14.86
CA ASN A 178 6.00 8.01 15.76
C ASN A 178 5.96 6.66 15.04
N ALA A 179 5.99 5.58 15.81
CA ALA A 179 6.14 4.23 15.27
C ALA A 179 4.88 3.70 14.56
N VAL A 180 3.69 4.20 14.88
CA VAL A 180 2.44 3.79 14.23
C VAL A 180 2.14 4.59 12.96
N ARG A 181 2.86 5.69 12.71
CA ARG A 181 2.59 6.62 11.61
C ARG A 181 1.19 7.23 11.68
N CYS A 182 0.85 7.78 12.84
CA CYS A 182 -0.39 8.51 13.10
C CYS A 182 -0.06 10.00 13.30
N PRO A 183 -0.77 10.95 12.65
CA PRO A 183 -0.46 12.37 12.73
C PRO A 183 -0.90 13.00 14.06
N ASP A 184 -1.71 12.32 14.88
CA ASP A 184 -2.11 12.74 16.21
C ASP A 184 -1.24 12.05 17.27
N PRO A 185 -0.40 12.77 18.04
CA PRO A 185 0.53 12.17 18.99
C PRO A 185 -0.15 11.42 20.15
N GLU A 186 -1.31 11.89 20.61
CA GLU A 186 -2.04 11.25 21.69
C GLU A 186 -2.64 9.92 21.23
N LYS A 187 -3.32 9.94 20.08
CA LYS A 187 -3.85 8.72 19.45
C LYS A 187 -2.73 7.76 19.05
N ALA A 188 -1.59 8.27 18.57
CA ALA A 188 -0.43 7.46 18.28
C ALA A 188 0.03 6.65 19.49
N GLN A 189 0.13 7.28 20.67
CA GLN A 189 0.53 6.59 21.90
C GLN A 189 -0.51 5.53 22.30
N GLN A 190 -1.81 5.86 22.24
CA GLN A 190 -2.88 4.88 22.52
C GLN A 190 -2.83 3.67 21.58
N MET A 191 -2.60 3.90 20.28
CA MET A 191 -2.45 2.85 19.28
C MET A 191 -1.19 1.99 19.54
N GLU A 192 -0.06 2.60 19.90
CA GLU A 192 1.17 1.87 20.25
C GLU A 192 0.97 0.96 21.45
N ASP A 193 0.30 1.46 22.50
CA ASP A 193 0.02 0.71 23.72
C ASP A 193 -0.92 -0.47 23.43
N LEU A 194 -1.96 -0.26 22.61
CA LEU A 194 -2.85 -1.34 22.18
C LEU A 194 -2.09 -2.41 21.37
N ILE A 195 -1.24 -2.03 20.43
CA ILE A 195 -0.43 -2.99 19.65
C ILE A 195 0.52 -3.76 20.57
N ALA A 196 1.13 -3.09 21.56
CA ALA A 196 2.04 -3.73 22.50
C ALA A 196 1.30 -4.75 23.38
N GLN A 197 0.09 -4.41 23.84
CA GLN A 197 -0.76 -5.34 24.60
C GLN A 197 -1.14 -6.57 23.78
N VAL A 198 -1.66 -6.38 22.56
CA VAL A 198 -2.04 -7.48 21.65
C VAL A 198 -0.85 -8.38 21.32
N LYS A 199 0.34 -7.78 21.15
CA LYS A 199 1.59 -8.53 20.96
C LYS A 199 1.94 -9.40 22.19
N ALA A 200 1.75 -8.86 23.40
CA ALA A 200 1.99 -9.61 24.63
C ALA A 200 1.03 -10.81 24.79
N ASP A 201 -0.20 -10.65 24.30
CA ASP A 201 -1.22 -11.71 24.27
C ASP A 201 -0.95 -12.77 23.18
N GLY A 202 0.12 -12.60 22.38
CA GLY A 202 0.44 -13.50 21.26
C GLY A 202 -0.53 -13.40 20.10
N ASP A 203 -1.25 -12.28 19.97
CA ASP A 203 -2.30 -12.03 18.98
C ASP A 203 -1.91 -10.91 18.00
N THR A 204 -2.84 -10.52 17.13
CA THR A 204 -2.65 -9.50 16.10
C THR A 204 -3.88 -8.60 15.98
N ILE A 205 -3.66 -7.38 15.50
CA ILE A 205 -4.74 -6.40 15.33
C ILE A 205 -4.66 -5.72 13.96
N GLY A 206 -5.82 -5.40 13.40
CA GLY A 206 -5.96 -4.66 12.15
C GLY A 206 -6.31 -3.20 12.39
N GLY A 207 -6.67 -2.51 11.31
CA GLY A 207 -7.11 -1.12 11.37
C GLY A 207 -7.25 -0.51 9.99
N ILE A 208 -7.14 0.82 9.91
CA ILE A 208 -7.38 1.60 8.70
C ILE A 208 -6.20 2.55 8.42
N ILE A 209 -5.83 2.64 7.17
CA ILE A 209 -4.92 3.65 6.64
C ILE A 209 -5.74 4.63 5.79
N THR A 210 -5.59 5.92 6.04
CA THR A 210 -6.10 6.99 5.19
C THR A 210 -4.98 7.50 4.30
N CYS A 211 -5.29 7.75 3.03
CA CYS A 211 -4.37 8.32 2.04
C CYS A 211 -4.96 9.56 1.42
N VAL A 212 -4.15 10.60 1.26
CA VAL A 212 -4.50 11.86 0.63
C VAL A 212 -3.54 12.15 -0.52
N VAL A 213 -4.09 12.46 -1.69
CA VAL A 213 -3.35 12.91 -2.86
C VAL A 213 -3.67 14.37 -3.08
N LYS A 214 -2.66 15.25 -3.01
CA LYS A 214 -2.81 16.70 -3.20
C LYS A 214 -2.19 17.14 -4.52
N GLY A 215 -2.75 18.20 -5.11
CA GLY A 215 -2.23 18.77 -6.35
C GLY A 215 -2.59 17.97 -7.60
N CYS A 216 -3.46 16.97 -7.49
CA CYS A 216 -3.93 16.20 -8.63
C CYS A 216 -4.79 17.07 -9.55
N PRO A 217 -4.44 17.22 -10.85
CA PRO A 217 -5.25 18.04 -11.75
C PRO A 217 -6.62 17.39 -12.03
N ALA A 218 -7.59 18.18 -12.45
CA ALA A 218 -8.82 17.65 -13.01
C ALA A 218 -8.55 16.92 -14.33
N GLY A 219 -9.27 15.81 -14.57
CA GLY A 219 -9.23 15.10 -15.85
C GLY A 219 -8.55 13.74 -15.84
N LEU A 220 -8.06 13.25 -14.69
CA LEU A 220 -7.44 11.91 -14.62
C LEU A 220 -8.50 10.84 -14.40
N GLY A 221 -8.43 9.76 -15.16
CA GLY A 221 -9.39 8.65 -15.14
C GLY A 221 -10.42 8.72 -16.24
N GLU A 222 -11.31 7.73 -16.30
CA GLU A 222 -12.25 7.51 -17.38
C GLU A 222 -13.70 7.47 -16.85
N PRO A 223 -14.71 7.77 -17.69
CA PRO A 223 -16.11 7.85 -17.24
C PRO A 223 -16.78 6.48 -17.06
N GLU A 224 -16.25 5.41 -17.67
CA GLU A 224 -16.85 4.07 -17.60
C GLU A 224 -15.83 3.02 -17.14
N PHE A 225 -15.04 2.48 -18.04
CA PHE A 225 -13.96 1.56 -17.70
C PHE A 225 -12.67 2.35 -17.40
N GLY A 226 -11.92 1.95 -16.37
CA GLY A 226 -10.73 2.71 -15.96
C GLY A 226 -11.04 3.93 -15.08
N LYS A 227 -12.21 3.98 -14.42
CA LYS A 227 -12.54 5.01 -13.42
C LYS A 227 -11.42 5.12 -12.40
N LEU A 228 -10.97 6.34 -12.10
CA LEU A 228 -9.83 6.56 -11.19
C LEU A 228 -10.03 5.92 -9.81
N HIS A 229 -11.23 6.03 -9.21
CA HIS A 229 -11.51 5.37 -7.94
C HIS A 229 -11.53 3.84 -8.05
N ALA A 230 -11.93 3.29 -9.20
CA ALA A 230 -11.88 1.84 -9.43
C ALA A 230 -10.43 1.35 -9.58
N ALA A 231 -9.58 2.12 -10.27
CA ALA A 231 -8.15 1.83 -10.38
C ALA A 231 -7.45 1.90 -9.02
N LEU A 232 -7.75 2.94 -8.20
CA LEU A 232 -7.28 3.05 -6.82
C LEU A 232 -7.77 1.88 -5.97
N GLY A 233 -9.07 1.55 -6.03
CA GLY A 233 -9.65 0.42 -5.30
C GLY A 233 -9.00 -0.91 -5.68
N ALA A 234 -8.79 -1.18 -6.95
CA ALA A 234 -8.13 -2.39 -7.43
C ALA A 234 -6.66 -2.47 -6.95
N ALA A 235 -5.95 -1.33 -6.97
CA ALA A 235 -4.58 -1.23 -6.46
C ALA A 235 -4.51 -1.53 -4.96
N MET A 236 -5.40 -0.95 -4.16
CA MET A 236 -5.45 -1.10 -2.69
C MET A 236 -5.89 -2.51 -2.29
N LEU A 237 -6.97 -3.05 -2.88
CA LEU A 237 -7.45 -4.41 -2.63
C LEU A 237 -6.43 -5.49 -3.06
N GLY A 238 -5.49 -5.15 -3.95
CA GLY A 238 -4.35 -5.97 -4.31
C GLY A 238 -3.21 -5.98 -3.27
N ILE A 239 -3.26 -5.17 -2.20
CA ILE A 239 -2.27 -5.19 -1.12
C ILE A 239 -2.60 -6.33 -0.14
N ASN A 240 -1.58 -7.01 0.35
CA ASN A 240 -1.73 -8.10 1.32
C ASN A 240 -2.50 -7.61 2.57
N ALA A 241 -3.40 -8.43 3.08
CA ALA A 241 -4.27 -8.18 4.25
C ALA A 241 -5.38 -7.12 4.06
N VAL A 242 -5.46 -6.41 2.95
CA VAL A 242 -6.54 -5.47 2.69
C VAL A 242 -7.87 -6.23 2.54
N LYS A 243 -8.94 -5.65 3.13
CA LYS A 243 -10.30 -6.17 3.14
C LYS A 243 -11.36 -5.15 2.69
N GLY A 244 -11.03 -3.87 2.68
CA GLY A 244 -11.96 -2.83 2.29
C GLY A 244 -11.24 -1.61 1.70
N PHE A 245 -11.96 -0.90 0.87
CA PHE A 245 -11.58 0.36 0.28
C PHE A 245 -12.82 1.25 0.19
N GLU A 246 -12.69 2.50 0.57
CA GLU A 246 -13.68 3.54 0.35
C GLU A 246 -12.99 4.87 0.02
N TYR A 247 -13.66 5.74 -0.74
CA TYR A 247 -13.15 7.06 -1.10
C TYR A 247 -14.21 8.13 -0.85
N GLY A 248 -13.80 9.37 -0.60
CA GLY A 248 -14.69 10.42 -0.18
C GLY A 248 -15.42 10.04 1.11
N GLU A 249 -16.69 10.38 1.20
CA GLU A 249 -17.55 9.99 2.34
C GLU A 249 -17.77 8.46 2.44
N GLY A 250 -17.60 7.72 1.34
CA GLY A 250 -17.68 6.27 1.34
C GLY A 250 -18.97 5.74 1.93
N PHE A 251 -18.88 4.81 2.88
CA PHE A 251 -20.05 4.21 3.51
C PHE A 251 -20.85 5.16 4.40
N ASP A 252 -20.27 6.23 4.93
CA ASP A 252 -21.00 7.19 5.78
C ASP A 252 -21.95 8.05 4.93
N GLY A 253 -21.57 8.36 3.69
CA GLY A 253 -22.38 9.14 2.78
C GLY A 253 -23.73 8.50 2.41
N VAL A 254 -23.90 7.18 2.64
CA VAL A 254 -25.18 6.49 2.28
C VAL A 254 -26.36 6.91 3.15
N THR A 255 -26.11 7.52 4.31
CA THR A 255 -27.16 8.03 5.20
C THR A 255 -27.55 9.47 4.92
N ALA A 256 -26.77 10.20 4.13
CA ALA A 256 -27.00 11.58 3.78
C ALA A 256 -28.01 11.70 2.61
N ARG A 257 -28.73 12.81 2.57
CA ARG A 257 -29.57 13.15 1.42
C ARG A 257 -28.72 13.75 0.30
N GLY A 258 -29.17 13.65 -0.94
CA GLY A 258 -28.48 14.22 -2.08
C GLY A 258 -28.17 15.71 -1.94
N SER A 259 -29.08 16.48 -1.31
CA SER A 259 -28.88 17.91 -1.03
C SER A 259 -27.78 18.20 -0.01
N GLU A 260 -27.43 17.22 0.84
CA GLU A 260 -26.37 17.31 1.84
C GLU A 260 -25.06 16.80 1.25
N GLN A 261 -25.12 15.81 0.37
CA GLN A 261 -23.98 15.12 -0.22
C GLN A 261 -23.39 15.84 -1.46
N ASN A 262 -24.19 16.70 -2.13
CA ASN A 262 -23.75 17.35 -3.35
C ASN A 262 -22.66 18.38 -3.11
N ASP A 263 -21.50 18.21 -3.75
CA ASP A 263 -20.43 19.19 -3.80
C ASP A 263 -20.80 20.35 -4.74
N ILE A 264 -21.16 21.50 -4.17
CA ILE A 264 -21.63 22.67 -4.92
C ILE A 264 -20.46 23.31 -5.66
N PHE A 265 -20.58 23.49 -6.99
CA PHE A 265 -19.60 24.18 -7.80
C PHE A 265 -19.58 25.67 -7.55
N VAL A 266 -18.39 26.25 -7.47
CA VAL A 266 -18.13 27.69 -7.40
C VAL A 266 -17.00 28.05 -8.38
N PRO A 267 -16.90 29.34 -8.78
CA PRO A 267 -15.76 29.79 -9.58
C PRO A 267 -14.43 29.46 -8.88
N SER A 268 -13.44 29.00 -9.64
CA SER A 268 -12.10 28.73 -9.11
C SER A 268 -11.28 30.01 -9.04
N ASP A 269 -10.51 30.16 -7.97
CA ASP A 269 -9.53 31.26 -7.81
C ASP A 269 -8.21 30.98 -8.55
N THR A 270 -8.06 29.78 -9.14
CA THR A 270 -6.86 29.39 -9.89
C THR A 270 -7.07 29.54 -11.39
N SER A 271 -6.03 29.99 -12.11
CA SER A 271 -6.06 30.10 -13.58
C SER A 271 -6.09 28.74 -14.30
N SER A 272 -5.82 27.65 -13.59
CA SER A 272 -5.76 26.30 -14.16
C SER A 272 -7.14 25.63 -14.29
N GLN A 273 -8.18 26.14 -13.59
CA GLN A 273 -9.52 25.56 -13.57
C GLN A 273 -10.58 26.67 -13.57
N THR A 274 -11.70 26.43 -14.26
CA THR A 274 -12.84 27.38 -14.30
C THR A 274 -13.74 27.27 -13.07
N ALA A 275 -13.76 26.13 -12.42
CA ALA A 275 -14.62 25.83 -11.28
C ALA A 275 -13.90 24.93 -10.27
N THR A 276 -14.31 25.04 -9.01
CA THR A 276 -13.96 24.15 -7.90
C THR A 276 -15.23 23.82 -7.11
N THR A 277 -15.13 23.05 -6.04
CA THR A 277 -16.27 22.72 -5.19
C THR A 277 -16.09 23.25 -3.77
N LEU A 278 -17.20 23.63 -3.10
CA LEU A 278 -17.19 24.12 -1.70
C LEU A 278 -16.86 23.03 -0.71
N THR A 279 -17.31 21.81 -0.99
CA THR A 279 -17.08 20.60 -0.20
C THR A 279 -16.38 19.55 -1.06
N ASN A 280 -15.94 18.47 -0.45
CA ASN A 280 -15.27 17.39 -1.17
C ASN A 280 -15.77 16.00 -0.73
N HIS A 281 -17.10 15.85 -0.60
CA HIS A 281 -17.74 14.58 -0.26
C HIS A 281 -17.43 13.48 -1.29
N SER A 282 -17.27 13.89 -2.56
CA SER A 282 -16.88 13.01 -3.68
C SER A 282 -15.44 12.49 -3.58
N GLY A 283 -14.62 12.99 -2.65
CA GLY A 283 -13.23 12.57 -2.50
C GLY A 283 -12.35 12.87 -3.70
N GLY A 284 -12.53 14.03 -4.35
CA GLY A 284 -11.74 14.50 -5.49
C GLY A 284 -12.05 13.81 -6.83
N ILE A 285 -13.06 12.94 -6.89
CA ILE A 285 -13.38 12.13 -8.07
C ILE A 285 -14.87 12.16 -8.35
N GLN A 286 -15.27 12.68 -9.52
CA GLN A 286 -16.66 12.76 -9.98
C GLN A 286 -16.78 12.05 -11.33
N GLY A 287 -17.79 11.18 -11.48
CA GLY A 287 -17.98 10.41 -12.71
C GLY A 287 -16.84 9.45 -13.06
N GLY A 288 -15.89 9.19 -12.15
CA GLY A 288 -14.70 8.38 -12.40
C GLY A 288 -13.45 9.19 -12.75
N ILE A 289 -13.57 10.52 -12.82
CA ILE A 289 -12.53 11.45 -13.27
C ILE A 289 -12.19 12.40 -12.12
N SER A 290 -10.93 12.74 -11.93
CA SER A 290 -10.50 13.70 -10.91
C SER A 290 -11.05 15.09 -11.22
N ASN A 291 -11.44 15.84 -10.18
CA ASN A 291 -12.05 17.16 -10.30
C ASN A 291 -11.13 18.31 -9.87
N GLY A 292 -9.88 18.01 -9.47
CA GLY A 292 -8.89 18.99 -9.03
C GLY A 292 -8.86 19.24 -7.53
N GLN A 293 -9.82 18.68 -6.77
CA GLN A 293 -9.77 18.65 -5.31
C GLN A 293 -8.81 17.55 -4.84
N ASP A 294 -8.46 17.56 -3.55
CA ASP A 294 -7.70 16.49 -2.94
C ASP A 294 -8.43 15.15 -3.10
N ILE A 295 -7.71 14.13 -3.53
CA ILE A 295 -8.26 12.77 -3.57
C ILE A 295 -7.94 12.12 -2.23
N TYR A 296 -8.99 11.70 -1.50
CA TYR A 296 -8.80 10.98 -0.25
C TYR A 296 -9.60 9.68 -0.22
N PHE A 297 -8.98 8.66 0.40
CA PHE A 297 -9.57 7.34 0.51
C PHE A 297 -9.04 6.60 1.74
N ARG A 298 -9.73 5.53 2.14
CA ARG A 298 -9.43 4.72 3.30
C ARG A 298 -9.30 3.25 2.92
N VAL A 299 -8.36 2.57 3.55
CA VAL A 299 -8.03 1.17 3.27
C VAL A 299 -8.04 0.37 4.56
N ALA A 300 -8.94 -0.61 4.66
CA ALA A 300 -9.10 -1.46 5.83
C ALA A 300 -8.21 -2.71 5.73
N PHE A 301 -7.43 -2.95 6.78
CA PHE A 301 -6.53 -4.10 6.91
C PHE A 301 -7.03 -5.05 8.00
N LYS A 302 -7.13 -6.34 7.67
CA LYS A 302 -7.42 -7.36 8.69
C LYS A 302 -6.22 -7.60 9.59
N PRO A 303 -6.42 -8.18 10.80
CA PRO A 303 -5.32 -8.72 11.61
C PRO A 303 -4.46 -9.71 10.82
N VAL A 304 -3.19 -9.84 11.20
CA VAL A 304 -2.28 -10.82 10.60
C VAL A 304 -2.77 -12.23 10.92
N ALA A 305 -2.78 -13.11 9.93
CA ALA A 305 -3.32 -14.46 10.11
C ALA A 305 -2.45 -15.37 11.01
N THR A 306 -1.17 -15.06 11.14
CA THR A 306 -0.23 -15.88 11.91
C THR A 306 -0.12 -15.34 13.34
N ILE A 307 -0.72 -16.03 14.30
CA ILE A 307 -0.71 -15.70 15.73
C ILE A 307 0.07 -16.73 16.53
N LEU A 308 0.53 -16.37 17.74
CA LEU A 308 1.30 -17.25 18.61
C LEU A 308 0.44 -18.12 19.54
N GLN A 309 -0.88 -18.12 19.28
CA GLN A 309 -1.86 -18.94 20.00
C GLN A 309 -2.10 -20.25 19.25
N ASN A 310 -2.52 -21.29 19.99
CA ASN A 310 -2.90 -22.56 19.38
C ASN A 310 -4.23 -22.42 18.61
N GLN A 311 -4.25 -22.91 17.37
CA GLN A 311 -5.41 -22.82 16.49
C GLN A 311 -5.73 -24.18 15.87
N PRO A 312 -7.02 -24.57 15.82
CA PRO A 312 -7.42 -25.74 15.04
C PRO A 312 -7.24 -25.49 13.54
N THR A 313 -6.82 -26.53 12.81
CA THR A 313 -6.64 -26.48 11.37
C THR A 313 -6.75 -27.89 10.77
N VAL A 314 -6.39 -28.03 9.49
CA VAL A 314 -6.27 -29.31 8.80
C VAL A 314 -4.93 -29.46 8.11
N ASN A 315 -4.48 -30.70 7.98
CA ASN A 315 -3.30 -31.02 7.17
C ASN A 315 -3.65 -31.16 5.67
N LYS A 316 -2.67 -31.46 4.83
CA LYS A 316 -2.85 -31.65 3.38
C LYS A 316 -3.78 -32.79 3.01
N ASP A 317 -3.93 -33.77 3.89
CA ASP A 317 -4.75 -34.97 3.69
C ASP A 317 -6.18 -34.77 4.18
N GLY A 318 -6.51 -33.57 4.71
CA GLY A 318 -7.82 -33.20 5.21
C GLY A 318 -8.08 -33.62 6.65
N GLU A 319 -7.07 -34.12 7.38
CA GLU A 319 -7.19 -34.55 8.76
C GLU A 319 -7.11 -33.35 9.72
N ALA A 320 -7.99 -33.34 10.73
CA ALA A 320 -7.99 -32.32 11.77
C ALA A 320 -6.69 -32.34 12.58
N THR A 321 -6.13 -31.17 12.83
CA THR A 321 -4.91 -30.99 13.60
C THR A 321 -4.92 -29.64 14.30
N GLU A 322 -3.93 -29.38 15.11
CA GLU A 322 -3.71 -28.09 15.75
C GLU A 322 -2.39 -27.48 15.33
N PHE A 323 -2.31 -26.16 15.36
CA PHE A 323 -1.14 -25.43 14.96
C PHE A 323 -0.89 -24.24 15.89
N THR A 324 0.35 -24.10 16.33
CA THR A 324 0.85 -22.91 16.98
C THR A 324 2.00 -22.35 16.14
N ALA A 325 1.86 -21.11 15.68
CA ALA A 325 2.92 -20.49 14.89
C ALA A 325 4.17 -20.27 15.74
N ARG A 326 5.31 -20.40 15.08
CA ARG A 326 6.62 -20.02 15.62
C ARG A 326 7.21 -18.92 14.74
N GLY A 327 8.15 -18.17 15.26
CA GLY A 327 8.84 -17.14 14.47
C GLY A 327 8.39 -15.71 14.77
N ARG A 328 8.78 -14.80 13.88
CA ARG A 328 8.74 -13.34 14.09
C ARG A 328 7.69 -12.73 13.16
N HIS A 329 6.51 -12.44 13.68
CA HIS A 329 5.41 -11.86 12.92
C HIS A 329 5.10 -10.44 13.41
N ASP A 330 4.52 -9.61 12.54
CA ASP A 330 4.04 -8.30 12.92
C ASP A 330 2.74 -8.43 13.74
N PRO A 331 2.62 -7.82 14.93
CA PRO A 331 1.35 -7.77 15.66
C PRO A 331 0.33 -6.86 14.96
N CYS A 332 0.81 -5.88 14.19
CA CYS A 332 0.00 -4.99 13.36
C CYS A 332 0.79 -4.63 12.10
N VAL A 333 0.14 -4.75 10.92
CA VAL A 333 0.81 -4.46 9.63
C VAL A 333 0.81 -2.98 9.27
N LEU A 334 -0.07 -2.17 9.87
CA LEU A 334 -0.37 -0.81 9.43
C LEU A 334 0.87 0.08 9.30
N PRO A 335 1.79 0.14 10.30
CA PRO A 335 2.97 0.99 10.19
C PRO A 335 3.81 0.71 8.94
N ARG A 336 3.88 -0.55 8.53
CA ARG A 336 4.63 -0.98 7.34
C ARG A 336 3.81 -0.89 6.06
N ALA A 337 2.49 -0.88 6.16
CA ALA A 337 1.58 -0.79 5.02
C ALA A 337 1.38 0.65 4.53
N VAL A 338 1.58 1.67 5.38
CA VAL A 338 1.49 3.10 5.00
C VAL A 338 2.29 3.40 3.73
N PRO A 339 3.60 3.15 3.64
CA PRO A 339 4.37 3.43 2.42
C PRO A 339 3.94 2.56 1.22
N VAL A 340 3.33 1.40 1.45
CA VAL A 340 2.81 0.54 0.37
C VAL A 340 1.53 1.14 -0.24
N VAL A 341 0.65 1.70 0.60
CA VAL A 341 -0.56 2.41 0.16
C VAL A 341 -0.17 3.64 -0.67
N GLU A 342 0.77 4.45 -0.17
CA GLU A 342 1.30 5.59 -0.91
C GLU A 342 1.92 5.19 -2.25
N ALA A 343 2.71 4.13 -2.27
CA ALA A 343 3.38 3.64 -3.47
C ALA A 343 2.36 3.22 -4.55
N MET A 344 1.33 2.48 -4.16
CA MET A 344 0.29 2.04 -5.08
C MET A 344 -0.55 3.22 -5.59
N ALA A 345 -0.89 4.19 -4.71
CA ALA A 345 -1.59 5.41 -5.11
C ALA A 345 -0.77 6.23 -6.11
N ALA A 346 0.53 6.42 -5.83
CA ALA A 346 1.42 7.17 -6.71
C ALA A 346 1.51 6.54 -8.11
N MET A 347 1.63 5.21 -8.19
CA MET A 347 1.64 4.51 -9.49
C MET A 347 0.32 4.68 -10.24
N VAL A 348 -0.84 4.59 -9.57
CA VAL A 348 -2.16 4.81 -10.21
C VAL A 348 -2.28 6.24 -10.73
N VAL A 349 -1.91 7.22 -9.93
CA VAL A 349 -2.02 8.64 -10.31
C VAL A 349 -1.11 8.95 -11.49
N LEU A 350 0.15 8.48 -11.47
CA LEU A 350 1.08 8.68 -12.58
C LEU A 350 0.61 7.99 -13.86
N ASP A 351 0.15 6.74 -13.77
CA ASP A 351 -0.35 5.98 -14.92
C ASP A 351 -1.53 6.71 -15.59
N ASN A 352 -2.49 7.19 -14.80
CA ASN A 352 -3.63 7.98 -15.30
C ASN A 352 -3.19 9.37 -15.82
N TRP A 353 -2.19 9.99 -15.22
CA TRP A 353 -1.63 11.25 -15.72
C TRP A 353 -0.99 11.05 -17.12
N LEU A 354 -0.22 9.99 -17.31
CA LEU A 354 0.37 9.66 -18.61
C LEU A 354 -0.70 9.37 -19.66
N MET A 355 -1.72 8.58 -19.32
CA MET A 355 -2.85 8.30 -20.22
C MET A 355 -3.58 9.58 -20.62
N ASN A 356 -3.80 10.50 -19.68
CA ASN A 356 -4.48 11.77 -19.94
C ASN A 356 -3.74 12.69 -20.93
N ARG A 357 -2.41 12.50 -21.12
CA ARG A 357 -1.63 13.30 -22.11
C ARG A 357 -2.11 13.13 -23.54
N THR A 358 -2.89 12.10 -23.83
CA THR A 358 -3.44 11.82 -25.17
C THR A 358 -4.92 12.16 -25.30
N SER A 359 -5.55 12.67 -24.24
CA SER A 359 -7.00 12.95 -24.23
C SER A 359 -7.39 14.24 -24.96
N LYS A 360 -6.43 15.15 -25.18
CA LYS A 360 -6.62 16.41 -25.93
C LYS A 360 -5.42 16.65 -26.83
N LEU A 361 -5.71 17.18 -28.02
CA LEU A 361 -4.70 17.66 -28.97
C LEU A 361 -4.19 19.04 -28.60
#